data_97e4fb09b4c703989d99862aa4afec17
#
_entry.id   97e4fb09b4c703989d99862aa4afec17
#
_cell.length_a   1.000
_cell.length_b   1.000
_cell.length_c   1.000
_cell.angle_alpha   90.00
_cell.angle_beta   90.00
_cell.angle_gamma   90.00
#
_symmetry.space_group_name_H-M   'P 1'
#
loop_
_entity.id
_entity.type
_entity.pdbx_description
1 polymer ?
#
loop_
_entity_poly.entity_id
_entity_poly.type
_entity_poly.pdbx_seq_one_letter_code
_entity_poly.pdbx_strand_id
1 'polypeptide(L)'
;MNVSTIRSLAEIFCGVSIEDDIAIGLVNEGLAMIGDLTNNYEDIELTSANRAWIELDSKITNVVTVTKSDGAPYSGWTTRGMSIRFDENGVYNVTVKKMPEEVTSVLDTPDCHPMFHRALVTYLRGMVKLIRNDQSAIGAQLLQQFEQEITRVNAVLERSRQR
;
A
#
# COMPACT_ATOMS: atom_id res chain seq x y z
N MET A 1 -12.23 -7.81 3.81
CA MET A 1 -12.82 -8.65 2.72
C MET A 1 -11.67 -9.37 2.04
N ASN A 2 -11.79 -10.64 1.71
CA ASN A 2 -10.83 -11.31 0.84
C ASN A 2 -11.05 -10.97 -0.65
N VAL A 3 -10.10 -11.35 -1.52
CA VAL A 3 -10.16 -11.08 -2.97
C VAL A 3 -11.42 -11.66 -3.60
N SER A 4 -11.85 -12.87 -3.22
CA SER A 4 -13.08 -13.50 -3.74
C SER A 4 -14.33 -12.65 -3.47
N THR A 5 -14.43 -12.05 -2.29
CA THR A 5 -15.53 -11.13 -1.95
C THR A 5 -15.48 -9.84 -2.77
N ILE A 6 -14.29 -9.26 -2.92
CA ILE A 6 -14.08 -8.05 -3.74
C ILE A 6 -14.47 -8.31 -5.18
N ARG A 7 -14.03 -9.44 -5.76
CA ARG A 7 -14.36 -9.89 -7.09
C ARG A 7 -15.88 -10.06 -7.27
N SER A 8 -16.52 -10.82 -6.37
CA SER A 8 -17.98 -11.08 -6.47
C SER A 8 -18.80 -9.79 -6.45
N LEU A 9 -18.41 -8.81 -5.63
CA LEU A 9 -19.05 -7.50 -5.64
C LEU A 9 -18.83 -6.77 -6.97
N ALA A 10 -17.62 -6.80 -7.52
CA ALA A 10 -17.36 -6.18 -8.82
C ALA A 10 -18.17 -6.85 -9.95
N GLU A 11 -18.26 -8.19 -9.96
CA GLU A 11 -19.05 -8.98 -10.92
C GLU A 11 -20.53 -8.61 -10.90
N ILE A 12 -21.13 -8.49 -9.71
CA ILE A 12 -22.53 -8.08 -9.56
C ILE A 12 -22.79 -6.72 -10.24
N PHE A 13 -21.89 -5.75 -10.06
CA PHE A 13 -22.04 -4.42 -10.62
C PHE A 13 -21.69 -4.34 -12.12
N CYS A 14 -20.84 -5.24 -12.61
CA CYS A 14 -20.43 -5.25 -14.01
C CYS A 14 -21.26 -6.19 -14.88
N GLY A 15 -21.96 -7.15 -14.29
CA GLY A 15 -22.73 -8.15 -14.98
C GLY A 15 -21.85 -9.12 -15.78
N VAL A 16 -20.62 -9.37 -15.32
CA VAL A 16 -19.65 -10.28 -15.97
C VAL A 16 -18.90 -11.08 -14.94
N SER A 17 -18.44 -12.27 -15.29
CA SER A 17 -17.53 -13.06 -14.50
C SER A 17 -16.10 -12.59 -14.70
N ILE A 18 -15.30 -12.61 -13.64
CA ILE A 18 -13.88 -12.25 -13.61
C ILE A 18 -13.11 -13.50 -13.16
N GLU A 19 -12.17 -13.97 -13.97
CA GLU A 19 -11.33 -15.11 -13.64
C GLU A 19 -10.45 -14.80 -12.41
N ASP A 20 -10.07 -15.84 -11.64
CA ASP A 20 -9.33 -15.71 -10.40
C ASP A 20 -8.00 -14.97 -10.59
N ASP A 21 -7.23 -15.36 -11.62
CA ASP A 21 -5.91 -14.75 -11.91
C ASP A 21 -6.04 -13.28 -12.30
N ILE A 22 -7.11 -12.93 -13.04
CA ILE A 22 -7.39 -11.54 -13.40
C ILE A 22 -7.78 -10.74 -12.15
N ALA A 23 -8.60 -11.29 -11.29
CA ALA A 23 -9.00 -10.64 -10.04
C ALA A 23 -7.79 -10.40 -9.12
N ILE A 24 -6.90 -11.38 -8.97
CA ILE A 24 -5.66 -11.27 -8.19
C ILE A 24 -4.77 -10.16 -8.78
N GLY A 25 -4.52 -10.18 -10.09
CA GLY A 25 -3.71 -9.16 -10.76
C GLY A 25 -4.26 -7.75 -10.57
N LEU A 26 -5.55 -7.54 -10.80
CA LEU A 26 -6.20 -6.24 -10.63
C LEU A 26 -6.22 -5.77 -9.16
N VAL A 27 -6.38 -6.69 -8.20
CA VAL A 27 -6.29 -6.34 -6.77
C VAL A 27 -4.86 -5.89 -6.43
N ASN A 28 -3.84 -6.56 -6.94
CA ASN A 28 -2.44 -6.18 -6.71
C ASN A 28 -2.10 -4.81 -7.33
N GLU A 29 -2.58 -4.54 -8.54
CA GLU A 29 -2.45 -3.19 -9.14
C GLU A 29 -3.13 -2.12 -8.29
N GLY A 30 -4.35 -2.36 -7.83
CA GLY A 30 -5.07 -1.46 -6.93
C GLY A 30 -4.36 -1.27 -5.58
N LEU A 31 -3.76 -2.33 -5.02
CA LEU A 31 -2.95 -2.27 -3.80
C LEU A 31 -1.68 -1.43 -4.00
N ALA A 32 -0.99 -1.58 -5.12
CA ALA A 32 0.17 -0.75 -5.45
C ALA A 32 -0.21 0.73 -5.50
N MET A 33 -1.31 1.09 -6.16
CA MET A 33 -1.81 2.47 -6.19
C MET A 33 -2.20 2.99 -4.79
N ILE A 34 -2.81 2.14 -3.93
CA ILE A 34 -3.09 2.50 -2.54
C ILE A 34 -1.77 2.77 -1.80
N GLY A 35 -0.77 1.91 -1.95
CA GLY A 35 0.56 2.08 -1.36
C GLY A 35 1.24 3.39 -1.77
N ASP A 36 1.14 3.76 -3.05
CA ASP A 36 1.72 5.00 -3.56
C ASP A 36 1.00 6.26 -3.03
N LEU A 37 -0.33 6.22 -2.98
CA LEU A 37 -1.17 7.36 -2.60
C LEU A 37 -1.40 7.51 -1.09
N THR A 38 -1.02 6.51 -0.29
CA THR A 38 -1.21 6.53 1.17
C THR A 38 0.10 6.57 1.92
N ASN A 39 0.01 6.99 3.18
CA ASN A 39 1.13 6.97 4.11
C ASN A 39 1.05 5.69 4.95
N ASN A 40 1.43 4.55 4.34
CA ASN A 40 1.54 3.28 5.05
C ASN A 40 2.89 3.22 5.77
N TYR A 41 2.92 3.74 7.01
CA TYR A 41 4.13 3.79 7.84
C TYR A 41 4.20 2.59 8.77
N GLU A 42 5.39 2.02 8.88
CA GLU A 42 5.75 0.96 9.81
C GLU A 42 7.00 1.38 10.59
N ASP A 43 7.03 1.09 11.88
CA ASP A 43 8.22 1.29 12.71
C ASP A 43 8.98 -0.03 12.80
N ILE A 44 10.23 0.00 12.39
CA ILE A 44 11.15 -1.15 12.45
C ILE A 44 12.35 -0.81 13.35
N GLU A 45 12.84 -1.81 14.06
CA GLU A 45 14.05 -1.66 14.86
C GLU A 45 15.26 -2.14 14.06
N LEU A 46 16.29 -1.30 13.96
CA LEU A 46 17.55 -1.62 13.29
C LEU A 46 18.72 -1.47 14.26
N THR A 47 19.65 -2.43 14.22
CA THR A 47 20.89 -2.38 15.00
C THR A 47 22.06 -2.04 14.08
N SER A 48 22.71 -0.91 14.33
CA SER A 48 23.95 -0.52 13.65
C SER A 48 25.17 -1.05 14.38
N ALA A 49 25.99 -1.83 13.68
CA ALA A 49 27.28 -2.28 14.14
C ALA A 49 28.36 -1.88 13.11
N ASN A 50 29.46 -1.32 13.59
CA ASN A 50 30.61 -0.93 12.76
C ASN A 50 30.30 0.04 11.60
N ARG A 51 29.22 0.80 11.70
CA ARG A 51 28.74 1.71 10.64
C ARG A 51 28.52 1.02 9.30
N ALA A 52 28.15 -0.25 9.33
CA ALA A 52 27.87 -1.03 8.13
C ALA A 52 26.55 -0.59 7.48
N TRP A 53 26.43 -0.82 6.19
CA TRP A 53 25.16 -0.71 5.48
C TRP A 53 24.23 -1.85 5.91
N ILE A 54 23.01 -1.51 6.24
CA ILE A 54 21.93 -2.46 6.60
C ILE A 54 20.97 -2.50 5.42
N GLU A 55 20.76 -3.67 4.85
CA GLU A 55 19.77 -3.87 3.80
C GLU A 55 18.35 -3.78 4.37
N LEU A 56 17.49 -3.00 3.73
CA LEU A 56 16.09 -2.86 4.04
C LEU A 56 15.26 -3.84 3.20
N ASP A 57 14.08 -4.19 3.69
CA ASP A 57 13.11 -4.98 2.90
C ASP A 57 12.81 -4.27 1.57
N SER A 58 12.70 -5.06 0.48
CA SER A 58 12.45 -4.56 -0.87
C SER A 58 11.13 -3.79 -1.01
N LYS A 59 10.21 -3.95 -0.08
CA LYS A 59 8.92 -3.23 -0.01
C LYS A 59 9.00 -1.88 0.67
N ILE A 60 10.12 -1.56 1.30
CA ILE A 60 10.35 -0.24 1.91
C ILE A 60 10.69 0.75 0.81
N THR A 61 9.83 1.74 0.60
CA THR A 61 10.02 2.76 -0.44
C THR A 61 10.71 4.02 0.06
N ASN A 62 10.62 4.30 1.36
CA ASN A 62 11.24 5.50 1.94
C ASN A 62 11.49 5.32 3.44
N VAL A 63 12.59 5.91 3.94
CA VAL A 63 12.84 6.14 5.36
C VAL A 63 12.33 7.54 5.71
N VAL A 64 11.41 7.62 6.67
CA VAL A 64 10.71 8.87 7.02
C VAL A 64 11.39 9.55 8.20
N THR A 65 11.58 8.83 9.29
CA THR A 65 12.26 9.34 10.49
C THR A 65 13.10 8.26 11.15
N VAL A 66 14.12 8.69 11.88
CA VAL A 66 14.95 7.83 12.71
C VAL A 66 15.00 8.41 14.11
N THR A 67 14.79 7.56 15.11
CA THR A 67 14.94 7.91 16.52
C THR A 67 15.89 6.92 17.21
N LYS A 68 16.55 7.36 18.27
CA LYS A 68 17.29 6.47 19.17
C LYS A 68 16.30 5.66 20.03
N SER A 69 16.78 4.64 20.70
CA SER A 69 15.97 3.78 21.58
C SER A 69 15.25 4.53 22.72
N ASP A 70 15.73 5.72 23.07
CA ASP A 70 15.12 6.62 24.06
C ASP A 70 14.06 7.55 23.46
N GLY A 71 13.77 7.43 22.13
CA GLY A 71 12.83 8.25 21.39
C GLY A 71 13.40 9.59 20.89
N ALA A 72 14.67 9.91 21.18
CA ALA A 72 15.27 11.15 20.70
C ALA A 72 15.48 11.11 19.18
N PRO A 73 15.09 12.17 18.43
CA PRO A 73 15.35 12.27 16.99
C PRO A 73 16.84 12.11 16.66
N TYR A 74 17.15 11.35 15.61
CA TYR A 74 18.52 11.14 15.16
C TYR A 74 18.65 11.45 13.68
N SER A 75 19.64 12.31 13.34
CA SER A 75 19.90 12.78 11.97
C SER A 75 21.18 12.22 11.33
N GLY A 76 21.99 11.46 12.09
CA GLY A 76 23.26 10.88 11.62
C GLY A 76 23.05 9.58 10.82
N TRP A 77 22.20 9.61 9.79
CA TRP A 77 21.95 8.48 8.93
C TRP A 77 21.93 8.86 7.45
N THR A 78 22.18 7.89 6.60
CA THR A 78 22.19 8.06 5.14
C THR A 78 21.59 6.83 4.48
N THR A 79 20.82 7.01 3.39
CA THR A 79 20.31 5.92 2.57
C THR A 79 21.04 5.84 1.23
N ARG A 80 21.18 4.62 0.71
CA ARG A 80 21.73 4.35 -0.62
C ARG A 80 20.98 3.15 -1.22
N GLY A 81 20.12 3.42 -2.20
CA GLY A 81 19.21 2.38 -2.72
C GLY A 81 18.36 1.81 -1.60
N MET A 82 18.35 0.50 -1.48
CA MET A 82 17.59 -0.26 -0.46
C MET A 82 18.42 -0.48 0.82
N SER A 83 19.32 0.41 1.16
CA SER A 83 20.17 0.26 2.35
C SER A 83 20.23 1.55 3.16
N ILE A 84 20.36 1.41 4.46
CA ILE A 84 20.57 2.50 5.41
C ILE A 84 21.88 2.31 6.18
N ARG A 85 22.55 3.38 6.51
CA ARG A 85 23.73 3.39 7.37
C ARG A 85 23.60 4.49 8.42
N PHE A 86 24.02 4.19 9.62
CA PHE A 86 24.09 5.14 10.73
C PHE A 86 25.54 5.54 11.01
N ASP A 87 25.76 6.78 11.41
CA ASP A 87 27.10 7.31 11.73
C ASP A 87 27.63 6.82 13.09
N GLU A 88 26.74 6.31 13.94
CA GLU A 88 27.06 5.75 15.24
C GLU A 88 26.55 4.31 15.37
N ASN A 89 27.20 3.51 16.23
CA ASN A 89 26.69 2.21 16.61
C ASN A 89 25.54 2.38 17.61
N GLY A 90 24.53 1.54 17.50
CA GLY A 90 23.37 1.59 18.40
C GLY A 90 22.14 0.90 17.86
N VAL A 91 21.06 0.98 18.63
CA VAL A 91 19.73 0.52 18.25
C VAL A 91 18.89 1.74 17.91
N TYR A 92 18.21 1.69 16.77
CA TYR A 92 17.42 2.77 16.21
C TYR A 92 16.02 2.30 15.88
N ASN A 93 15.01 3.11 16.20
CA ASN A 93 13.66 2.95 15.70
C ASN A 93 13.53 3.77 14.41
N VAL A 94 13.21 3.11 13.32
CA VAL A 94 13.14 3.70 11.98
C VAL A 94 11.72 3.63 11.48
N THR A 95 11.08 4.77 11.26
CA THR A 95 9.78 4.84 10.61
C THR A 95 9.99 4.80 9.11
N VAL A 96 9.44 3.79 8.47
CA VAL A 96 9.54 3.57 7.02
C VAL A 96 8.18 3.63 6.35
N LYS A 97 8.16 4.02 5.07
CA LYS A 97 6.99 3.84 4.21
C LYS A 97 7.13 2.49 3.51
N LYS A 98 6.10 1.64 3.61
CA LYS A 98 6.09 0.30 3.04
C LYS A 98 4.97 0.13 2.03
N MET A 99 5.28 -0.56 0.93
CA MET A 99 4.25 -1.00 -0.03
C MET A 99 3.45 -2.16 0.55
N PRO A 100 2.15 -2.26 0.25
CA PRO A 100 1.33 -3.41 0.63
C PRO A 100 1.88 -4.73 0.10
N GLU A 101 1.61 -5.82 0.81
CA GLU A 101 1.91 -7.16 0.36
C GLU A 101 0.98 -7.58 -0.77
N GLU A 102 1.53 -8.22 -1.82
CA GLU A 102 0.73 -8.77 -2.90
C GLU A 102 -0.10 -9.97 -2.42
N VAL A 103 -1.32 -10.08 -2.92
CA VAL A 103 -2.13 -11.27 -2.76
C VAL A 103 -1.77 -12.31 -3.81
N THR A 104 -1.78 -13.58 -3.44
CA THR A 104 -1.44 -14.71 -4.31
C THR A 104 -2.62 -15.65 -4.54
N SER A 105 -3.68 -15.49 -3.75
CA SER A 105 -4.88 -16.32 -3.81
C SER A 105 -6.14 -15.46 -3.65
N VAL A 106 -7.25 -15.93 -4.24
CA VAL A 106 -8.57 -15.30 -4.05
C VAL A 106 -9.07 -15.40 -2.60
N LEU A 107 -8.48 -16.26 -1.78
CA LEU A 107 -8.79 -16.37 -0.35
C LEU A 107 -8.02 -15.38 0.50
N ASP A 108 -6.96 -14.78 -0.03
CA ASP A 108 -6.15 -13.80 0.70
C ASP A 108 -6.94 -12.53 0.97
N THR A 109 -6.63 -11.90 2.09
CA THR A 109 -7.14 -10.56 2.43
C THR A 109 -6.09 -9.54 2.01
N PRO A 110 -6.46 -8.52 1.20
CA PRO A 110 -5.53 -7.48 0.79
C PRO A 110 -4.87 -6.78 1.99
N ASP A 111 -3.55 -6.61 1.89
CA ASP A 111 -2.72 -5.95 2.92
C ASP A 111 -2.91 -4.42 2.87
N CYS A 112 -4.09 -3.99 3.26
CA CYS A 112 -4.43 -2.58 3.43
C CYS A 112 -5.51 -2.43 4.50
N HIS A 113 -5.64 -1.20 5.02
CA HIS A 113 -6.70 -0.94 6.00
C HIS A 113 -8.08 -1.30 5.43
N PRO A 114 -8.98 -1.98 6.19
CA PRO A 114 -10.27 -2.46 5.70
C PRO A 114 -11.15 -1.42 5.01
N MET A 115 -10.99 -0.15 5.33
CA MET A 115 -11.70 0.95 4.66
C MET A 115 -11.35 1.07 3.17
N PHE A 116 -10.16 0.61 2.73
CA PHE A 116 -9.78 0.60 1.31
C PHE A 116 -10.36 -0.56 0.51
N HIS A 117 -10.87 -1.62 1.15
CA HIS A 117 -11.42 -2.77 0.43
C HIS A 117 -12.56 -2.38 -0.52
N ARG A 118 -13.34 -1.35 -0.18
CA ARG A 118 -14.39 -0.84 -1.05
C ARG A 118 -13.82 -0.11 -2.26
N ALA A 119 -12.74 0.64 -2.08
CA ALA A 119 -12.04 1.27 -3.19
C ALA A 119 -11.51 0.23 -4.18
N LEU A 120 -10.98 -0.91 -3.71
CA LEU A 120 -10.56 -2.02 -4.58
C LEU A 120 -11.72 -2.57 -5.42
N VAL A 121 -12.94 -2.66 -4.88
CA VAL A 121 -14.14 -3.02 -5.68
C VAL A 121 -14.37 -1.99 -6.79
N THR A 122 -14.26 -0.69 -6.48
CA THR A 122 -14.39 0.38 -7.46
C THR A 122 -13.31 0.29 -8.55
N TYR A 123 -12.07 -0.02 -8.16
CA TYR A 123 -10.95 -0.24 -9.08
C TYR A 123 -11.23 -1.39 -10.06
N LEU A 124 -11.58 -2.58 -9.54
CA LEU A 124 -11.90 -3.74 -10.40
C LEU A 124 -13.02 -3.41 -11.38
N ARG A 125 -14.08 -2.75 -10.93
CA ARG A 125 -15.18 -2.31 -11.80
C ARG A 125 -14.71 -1.38 -12.89
N GLY A 126 -13.84 -0.42 -12.55
CA GLY A 126 -13.24 0.52 -13.49
C GLY A 126 -12.45 -0.18 -14.57
N MET A 127 -11.55 -1.08 -14.17
CA MET A 127 -10.69 -1.84 -15.09
C MET A 127 -11.50 -2.76 -16.02
N VAL A 128 -12.49 -3.48 -15.49
CA VAL A 128 -13.37 -4.33 -16.31
C VAL A 128 -14.14 -3.51 -17.35
N LYS A 129 -14.61 -2.30 -16.98
CA LYS A 129 -15.31 -1.42 -17.92
C LYS A 129 -14.38 -0.79 -18.97
N LEU A 130 -13.10 -0.52 -18.62
CA LEU A 130 -12.10 -0.04 -19.58
C LEU A 130 -11.77 -1.09 -20.64
N ILE A 131 -11.64 -2.36 -20.25
CA ILE A 131 -11.35 -3.45 -21.16
C ILE A 131 -12.49 -3.63 -22.18
N ARG A 132 -13.71 -3.31 -21.78
CA ARG A 132 -14.88 -3.28 -22.66
C ARG A 132 -14.96 -1.92 -23.37
N ASN A 133 -14.46 -1.84 -24.59
CA ASN A 133 -14.35 -0.61 -25.39
C ASN A 133 -15.64 0.24 -25.46
N ASP A 134 -16.83 -0.38 -25.34
CA ASP A 134 -18.13 0.30 -25.35
C ASP A 134 -18.45 1.04 -24.03
N GLN A 135 -17.65 0.81 -22.98
CA GLN A 135 -17.85 1.38 -21.64
C GLN A 135 -16.60 2.09 -21.08
N SER A 136 -15.65 2.43 -21.92
CA SER A 136 -14.36 3.03 -21.52
C SER A 136 -14.52 4.35 -20.76
N ALA A 137 -15.49 5.19 -21.11
CA ALA A 137 -15.77 6.44 -20.41
C ALA A 137 -16.23 6.20 -18.96
N ILE A 138 -17.06 5.17 -18.75
CA ILE A 138 -17.53 4.75 -17.40
C ILE A 138 -16.35 4.19 -16.62
N GLY A 139 -15.50 3.38 -17.25
CA GLY A 139 -14.29 2.84 -16.66
C GLY A 139 -13.36 3.94 -16.14
N ALA A 140 -13.05 4.94 -16.97
CA ALA A 140 -12.22 6.09 -16.59
C ALA A 140 -12.82 6.88 -15.40
N GLN A 141 -14.14 7.08 -15.40
CA GLN A 141 -14.84 7.74 -14.28
C GLN A 141 -14.74 6.94 -12.98
N LEU A 142 -14.86 5.61 -13.04
CA LEU A 142 -14.71 4.75 -11.87
C LEU A 142 -13.27 4.76 -11.32
N LEU A 143 -12.25 4.82 -12.18
CA LEU A 143 -10.87 4.95 -11.73
C LEU A 143 -10.61 6.31 -11.06
N GLN A 144 -11.15 7.39 -11.58
CA GLN A 144 -11.10 8.68 -10.90
C GLN A 144 -11.81 8.64 -9.54
N GLN A 145 -12.95 7.96 -9.45
CA GLN A 145 -13.65 7.75 -8.17
C GLN A 145 -12.79 6.94 -7.20
N PHE A 146 -12.08 5.91 -7.65
CA PHE A 146 -11.16 5.13 -6.82
C PHE A 146 -10.07 6.01 -6.18
N GLU A 147 -9.42 6.88 -6.95
CA GLU A 147 -8.41 7.81 -6.41
C GLU A 147 -9.00 8.76 -5.37
N GLN A 148 -10.21 9.25 -5.60
CA GLN A 148 -10.92 10.11 -4.63
C GLN A 148 -11.28 9.34 -3.35
N GLU A 149 -11.70 8.08 -3.45
CA GLU A 149 -11.98 7.20 -2.31
C GLU A 149 -10.71 6.96 -1.48
N ILE A 150 -9.55 6.69 -2.11
CA ILE A 150 -8.27 6.54 -1.41
C ILE A 150 -7.91 7.81 -0.66
N THR A 151 -7.94 8.95 -1.33
CA THR A 151 -7.60 10.25 -0.73
C THR A 151 -8.48 10.55 0.49
N ARG A 152 -9.79 10.29 0.37
CA ARG A 152 -10.74 10.50 1.47
C ARG A 152 -10.47 9.57 2.65
N VAL A 153 -10.23 8.28 2.40
CA VAL A 153 -9.94 7.30 3.45
C VAL A 153 -8.63 7.63 4.14
N ASN A 154 -7.59 7.97 3.37
CA ASN A 154 -6.29 8.36 3.94
C ASN A 154 -6.43 9.57 4.87
N ALA A 155 -7.16 10.61 4.46
CA ALA A 155 -7.41 11.78 5.30
C ALA A 155 -8.14 11.45 6.61
N VAL A 156 -9.04 10.46 6.62
CA VAL A 156 -9.72 9.98 7.84
C VAL A 156 -8.73 9.26 8.75
N LEU A 157 -7.91 8.38 8.19
CA LEU A 157 -6.92 7.60 8.96
C LEU A 157 -5.84 8.49 9.58
N GLU A 158 -5.35 9.49 8.85
CA GLU A 158 -4.38 10.45 9.37
C GLU A 158 -4.93 11.25 10.56
N ARG A 159 -6.17 11.72 10.49
CA ARG A 159 -6.83 12.42 11.61
C ARG A 159 -6.98 11.54 12.86
N SER A 160 -7.17 10.23 12.68
CA SER A 160 -7.28 9.30 13.81
C SER A 160 -5.94 9.00 14.49
N ARG A 161 -4.82 9.15 13.77
CA ARG A 161 -3.46 8.98 14.31
C ARG A 161 -2.96 10.20 15.10
N GLN A 162 -3.54 11.37 14.87
CA GLN A 162 -3.15 12.63 15.54
C GLN A 162 -3.87 12.87 16.87
N ARG A 163 -4.77 11.97 17.28
CA ARG A 163 -5.50 11.99 18.55
C ARG A 163 -4.95 10.99 19.53
#